data_0bbfebbc0e327f2d77d1599cf0c62b1e
#
_entry.id   0bbfebbc0e327f2d77d1599cf0c62b1e
#
_cell.length_a   1.000
_cell.length_b   1.000
_cell.length_c   1.000
_cell.angle_alpha   90.00
_cell.angle_beta   90.00
_cell.angle_gamma   90.00
#
_symmetry.space_group_name_H-M   'P 1'
#
loop_
_entity.id
_entity.type
_entity.pdbx_description
1 polymer ?
#
loop_
_entity_poly.entity_id
_entity_poly.type
_entity_poly.pdbx_seq_one_letter_code
_entity_poly.pdbx_strand_id
1 'polypeptide(L)'
;VRDTRAMMGGEMTDHEGRGHEWVADCRLRAATDLFTHTWDPVVLAALRAGPRRRRELRAAIGGISDKVLTDTLRRLLAGGLVGRHAHAEAPPRVEYGLTVLGQSLVEGPMVALGRWAVDHGDELLAAQENAARRTTGP
;
A
#
# COMPACT_ATOMS: atom_id res chain seq x y z
N VAL A 1 -21.41 -23.58 -5.55
CA VAL A 1 -21.01 -23.35 -5.11
C VAL A 1 -21.08 -23.27 -4.29
N ARG A 2 -21.10 -23.37 -3.80
CA ARG A 2 -21.05 -23.13 -2.98
C ARG A 2 -20.35 -22.76 -2.62
N ASP A 3 -19.90 -22.54 -2.67
CA ASP A 3 -19.37 -22.10 -2.01
C ASP A 3 -18.70 -21.01 -2.05
N THR A 4 -18.34 -20.43 -2.86
CA THR A 4 -17.73 -19.22 -2.88
C THR A 4 -18.37 -18.33 -1.95
N ARG A 5 -19.60 -18.38 -1.85
CA ARG A 5 -20.26 -17.59 -0.92
C ARG A 5 -19.77 -17.90 0.45
N ALA A 6 -19.53 -19.12 0.71
CA ALA A 6 -19.05 -19.51 1.99
C ALA A 6 -17.71 -18.90 2.25
N MET A 7 -16.88 -18.79 1.28
CA MET A 7 -15.61 -18.31 1.51
C MET A 7 -15.60 -16.97 1.90
N MET A 8 -16.09 -16.13 1.18
CA MET A 8 -15.98 -14.84 1.60
C MET A 8 -17.20 -14.51 2.31
N GLY A 9 -18.25 -15.08 1.91
CA GLY A 9 -19.46 -14.73 2.54
C GLY A 9 -19.63 -15.37 3.88
N GLY A 10 -19.20 -16.58 3.98
CA GLY A 10 -19.41 -17.31 5.18
C GLY A 10 -18.86 -16.65 6.40
N GLU A 11 -17.65 -16.28 6.31
CA GLU A 11 -17.02 -15.65 7.41
C GLU A 11 -17.67 -14.36 7.72
N MET A 12 -18.05 -13.63 6.74
CA MET A 12 -18.66 -12.37 6.98
C MET A 12 -20.06 -12.57 7.50
N THR A 13 -20.76 -13.54 7.00
CA THR A 13 -22.12 -13.74 7.43
C THR A 13 -22.25 -14.33 8.78
N ASP A 14 -21.24 -14.99 9.25
CA ASP A 14 -21.27 -15.56 10.57
C ASP A 14 -21.46 -14.43 11.51
N HIS A 15 -21.15 -13.26 11.10
CA HIS A 15 -21.26 -12.14 11.94
C HIS A 15 -22.16 -11.15 11.26
N GLU A 16 -23.26 -11.63 10.78
CA GLU A 16 -24.15 -10.77 10.10
C GLU A 16 -24.50 -9.56 10.88
N GLY A 17 -24.65 -9.68 12.18
CA GLY A 17 -24.92 -8.50 12.98
C GLY A 17 -23.81 -7.49 12.90
N ARG A 18 -22.64 -7.91 12.47
CA ARG A 18 -21.53 -7.00 12.37
C ARG A 18 -21.24 -6.58 10.95
N GLY A 19 -22.04 -7.03 10.03
CA GLY A 19 -21.81 -6.72 8.62
C GLY A 19 -21.80 -5.24 8.35
N HIS A 20 -22.70 -4.49 8.95
CA HIS A 20 -22.71 -3.07 8.70
C HIS A 20 -21.79 -2.30 9.62
N GLU A 21 -21.14 -2.94 10.56
CA GLU A 21 -20.16 -2.28 11.38
C GLU A 21 -18.78 -2.44 10.77
N TRP A 22 -18.71 -3.14 9.67
CA TRP A 22 -17.48 -3.39 8.97
C TRP A 22 -16.69 -2.11 8.69
N VAL A 23 -17.38 -1.05 8.29
CA VAL A 23 -16.72 0.20 7.96
C VAL A 23 -16.02 0.83 9.15
N ALA A 24 -16.49 0.57 10.36
CA ALA A 24 -15.91 1.12 11.57
C ALA A 24 -14.95 0.16 12.25
N ASP A 25 -14.72 -1.00 11.66
CA ASP A 25 -13.83 -2.00 12.23
C ASP A 25 -12.41 -1.45 12.33
N CYS A 26 -11.75 -1.66 13.47
CA CYS A 26 -10.39 -1.20 13.69
C CYS A 26 -9.42 -1.74 12.65
N ARG A 27 -9.61 -2.98 12.23
CA ARG A 27 -8.70 -3.59 11.26
C ARG A 27 -8.81 -2.93 9.91
N LEU A 28 -10.01 -2.60 9.47
CA LEU A 28 -10.20 -1.92 8.21
C LEU A 28 -9.61 -0.52 8.27
N ARG A 29 -9.81 0.18 9.39
CA ARG A 29 -9.27 1.51 9.55
C ARG A 29 -7.75 1.50 9.53
N ALA A 30 -7.15 0.53 10.23
CA ALA A 30 -5.69 0.39 10.22
C ALA A 30 -5.19 0.11 8.81
N ALA A 31 -5.91 -0.70 8.05
CA ALA A 31 -5.50 -1.02 6.68
C ALA A 31 -5.58 0.21 5.78
N THR A 32 -6.65 1.00 5.89
CA THR A 32 -6.78 2.18 5.05
C THR A 32 -5.78 3.26 5.44
N ASP A 33 -5.38 3.30 6.71
CA ASP A 33 -4.37 4.25 7.15
C ASP A 33 -3.01 4.01 6.49
N LEU A 34 -2.76 2.80 6.00
CA LEU A 34 -1.51 2.50 5.32
C LEU A 34 -1.35 3.35 4.06
N PHE A 35 -2.43 3.90 3.53
CA PHE A 35 -2.37 4.69 2.31
C PHE A 35 -2.50 6.19 2.58
N THR A 36 -2.33 6.60 3.84
CA THR A 36 -2.41 8.00 4.22
C THR A 36 -1.24 8.81 3.67
N HIS A 37 -0.08 8.19 3.57
CA HIS A 37 1.12 8.87 3.06
C HIS A 37 1.37 8.42 1.63
N THR A 38 1.45 9.37 0.73
CA THR A 38 1.56 9.10 -0.71
C THR A 38 2.72 8.18 -1.08
N TRP A 39 3.85 8.35 -0.43
CA TRP A 39 5.04 7.61 -0.82
C TRP A 39 5.12 6.20 -0.24
N ASP A 40 4.29 5.88 0.77
CA ASP A 40 4.34 4.55 1.36
C ASP A 40 4.01 3.44 0.34
N PRO A 41 2.90 3.51 -0.40
CA PRO A 41 2.65 2.48 -1.39
C PRO A 41 3.67 2.48 -2.53
N VAL A 42 4.25 3.64 -2.84
CA VAL A 42 5.25 3.72 -3.91
C VAL A 42 6.52 2.93 -3.52
N VAL A 43 6.98 3.11 -2.27
CA VAL A 43 8.15 2.37 -1.80
C VAL A 43 7.85 0.88 -1.70
N LEU A 44 6.65 0.53 -1.21
CA LEU A 44 6.26 -0.89 -1.15
C LEU A 44 6.27 -1.52 -2.54
N ALA A 45 5.73 -0.82 -3.52
CA ALA A 45 5.70 -1.32 -4.89
C ALA A 45 7.12 -1.48 -5.45
N ALA A 46 8.02 -0.57 -5.10
CA ALA A 46 9.40 -0.63 -5.57
C ALA A 46 10.16 -1.82 -4.97
N LEU A 47 9.68 -2.36 -3.85
CA LEU A 47 10.30 -3.52 -3.23
C LEU A 47 9.68 -4.84 -3.67
N ARG A 48 8.69 -4.79 -4.54
CA ARG A 48 7.99 -6.00 -4.99
C ARG A 48 8.93 -6.98 -5.70
N ALA A 49 9.88 -6.46 -6.44
CA ALA A 49 10.82 -7.29 -7.19
C ALA A 49 11.87 -7.94 -6.30
N GLY A 50 12.04 -7.48 -5.09
CA GLY A 50 13.03 -8.03 -4.16
C GLY A 50 13.68 -6.94 -3.34
N PRO A 51 14.54 -7.32 -2.40
CA PRO A 51 15.20 -6.35 -1.54
C PRO A 51 16.08 -5.38 -2.32
N ARG A 52 16.16 -4.17 -1.83
CA ARG A 52 16.94 -3.12 -2.48
C ARG A 52 17.69 -2.30 -1.44
N ARG A 53 18.84 -1.77 -1.84
CA ARG A 53 19.55 -0.80 -1.04
C ARG A 53 18.85 0.54 -1.19
N ARG A 54 19.09 1.42 -0.23
CA ARG A 54 18.50 2.74 -0.24
C ARG A 54 18.71 3.47 -1.57
N ARG A 55 19.93 3.44 -2.10
CA ARG A 55 20.18 4.16 -3.35
C ARG A 55 19.49 3.50 -4.53
N GLU A 56 19.32 2.18 -4.48
CA GLU A 56 18.59 1.48 -5.52
C GLU A 56 17.12 1.84 -5.48
N LEU A 57 16.57 2.04 -4.27
CA LEU A 57 15.19 2.49 -4.12
C LEU A 57 15.02 3.88 -4.71
N ARG A 58 15.95 4.80 -4.41
CA ARG A 58 15.86 6.14 -4.96
C ARG A 58 15.91 6.13 -6.48
N ALA A 59 16.79 5.31 -7.05
CA ALA A 59 16.90 5.20 -8.49
C ALA A 59 15.64 4.61 -9.12
N ALA A 60 15.08 3.58 -8.49
CA ALA A 60 13.91 2.91 -9.02
C ALA A 60 12.67 3.80 -8.95
N ILE A 61 12.54 4.58 -7.89
CA ILE A 61 11.36 5.40 -7.70
C ILE A 61 11.44 6.69 -8.51
N GLY A 62 12.57 7.37 -8.42
CA GLY A 62 12.73 8.67 -9.05
C GLY A 62 11.94 9.74 -8.32
N GLY A 63 12.47 10.91 -8.24
CA GLY A 63 11.75 12.05 -7.70
C GLY A 63 11.49 12.08 -6.20
N ILE A 64 11.97 11.10 -5.46
CA ILE A 64 11.81 11.09 -4.00
C ILE A 64 13.05 11.68 -3.34
N SER A 65 12.86 12.56 -2.39
CA SER A 65 14.00 13.16 -1.68
C SER A 65 14.53 12.19 -0.63
N ASP A 66 15.75 12.42 -0.18
CA ASP A 66 16.34 11.61 0.86
C ASP A 66 15.54 11.67 2.13
N LYS A 67 15.06 12.85 2.49
CA LYS A 67 14.28 13.01 3.72
C LYS A 67 12.99 12.23 3.65
N VAL A 68 12.28 12.34 2.54
CA VAL A 68 11.00 11.64 2.38
C VAL A 68 11.23 10.12 2.38
N LEU A 69 12.29 9.66 1.71
CA LEU A 69 12.58 8.23 1.71
C LEU A 69 12.91 7.74 3.11
N THR A 70 13.69 8.51 3.87
CA THR A 70 14.01 8.15 5.25
C THR A 70 12.75 8.04 6.10
N ASP A 71 11.88 9.04 5.99
CA ASP A 71 10.64 9.05 6.78
C ASP A 71 9.72 7.90 6.38
N THR A 72 9.64 7.63 5.09
CA THR A 72 8.80 6.53 4.58
C THR A 72 9.31 5.18 5.05
N LEU A 73 10.63 4.94 4.94
CA LEU A 73 11.19 3.68 5.39
C LEU A 73 11.00 3.50 6.89
N ARG A 74 11.11 4.59 7.66
CA ARG A 74 10.91 4.51 9.09
C ARG A 74 9.48 4.10 9.43
N ARG A 75 8.50 4.67 8.74
CA ARG A 75 7.10 4.30 8.96
C ARG A 75 6.84 2.85 8.58
N LEU A 76 7.39 2.41 7.45
CA LEU A 76 7.16 1.04 6.97
C LEU A 76 7.85 0.01 7.85
N LEU A 77 9.01 0.35 8.39
CA LEU A 77 9.70 -0.52 9.36
C LEU A 77 8.89 -0.60 10.64
N ALA A 78 8.43 0.54 11.14
CA ALA A 78 7.64 0.57 12.37
C ALA A 78 6.33 -0.17 12.21
N GLY A 79 5.77 -0.14 11.01
CA GLY A 79 4.51 -0.83 10.72
C GLY A 79 4.63 -2.31 10.43
N GLY A 80 5.85 -2.83 10.37
CA GLY A 80 6.05 -4.25 10.14
C GLY A 80 5.88 -4.68 8.68
N LEU A 81 5.87 -3.74 7.74
CA LEU A 81 5.70 -4.07 6.34
C LEU A 81 7.03 -4.24 5.60
N VAL A 82 8.09 -3.66 6.14
CA VAL A 82 9.42 -3.71 5.56
C VAL A 82 10.39 -4.14 6.64
N GLY A 83 11.39 -4.91 6.25
CA GLY A 83 12.47 -5.31 7.13
C GLY A 83 13.79 -4.75 6.63
N ARG A 84 14.72 -4.58 7.53
CA ARG A 84 16.05 -4.05 7.23
C ARG A 84 17.06 -5.14 7.50
N HIS A 85 17.90 -5.43 6.53
CA HIS A 85 18.92 -6.44 6.68
C HIS A 85 20.30 -5.85 6.45
N ALA A 86 21.16 -5.97 7.44
CA ALA A 86 22.55 -5.53 7.32
C ALA A 86 23.39 -6.76 6.99
N HIS A 87 24.14 -6.67 5.92
CA HIS A 87 25.04 -7.75 5.52
C HIS A 87 26.43 -7.47 6.04
N ALA A 88 27.02 -8.44 6.69
CA ALA A 88 28.36 -8.32 7.25
C ALA A 88 29.39 -8.47 6.14
N GLU A 89 29.62 -7.40 5.44
CA GLU A 89 30.60 -7.37 4.36
C GLU A 89 31.45 -6.14 4.53
N ALA A 90 32.47 -6.01 3.74
CA ALA A 90 33.30 -4.83 3.72
C ALA A 90 33.29 -4.27 2.32
N PRO A 91 32.59 -3.16 2.06
CA PRO A 91 31.90 -2.33 3.06
C PRO A 91 30.55 -2.92 3.46
N PRO A 92 30.00 -2.53 4.59
CA PRO A 92 28.70 -3.04 5.03
C PRO A 92 27.60 -2.66 4.05
N ARG A 93 26.66 -3.56 3.87
CA ARG A 93 25.56 -3.35 2.96
C ARG A 93 24.25 -3.50 3.71
N VAL A 94 23.36 -2.54 3.52
CA VAL A 94 22.04 -2.57 4.13
C VAL A 94 21.00 -2.64 3.03
N GLU A 95 20.10 -3.60 3.15
CA GLU A 95 19.01 -3.77 2.21
C GLU A 95 17.68 -3.71 2.93
N TYR A 96 16.67 -3.22 2.23
CA TYR A 96 15.31 -3.18 2.72
C TYR A 96 14.48 -4.13 1.86
N GLY A 97 13.60 -4.88 2.49
CA GLY A 97 12.76 -5.82 1.75
C GLY A 97 11.39 -5.94 2.39
N LEU A 98 10.45 -6.46 1.66
CA LEU A 98 9.11 -6.67 2.19
C LEU A 98 9.13 -7.80 3.20
N THR A 99 8.39 -7.63 4.29
CA THR A 99 8.11 -8.73 5.19
C THR A 99 7.01 -9.58 4.56
N VAL A 100 6.68 -10.71 5.16
CA VAL A 100 5.57 -11.53 4.69
C VAL A 100 4.28 -10.70 4.69
N LEU A 101 4.08 -9.90 5.72
CA LEU A 101 2.90 -9.04 5.79
C LEU A 101 2.93 -8.00 4.68
N GLY A 102 4.07 -7.36 4.46
CA GLY A 102 4.21 -6.39 3.38
C GLY A 102 3.97 -7.00 2.02
N GLN A 103 4.45 -8.22 1.82
CA GLN A 103 4.24 -8.90 0.55
C GLN A 103 2.76 -9.20 0.32
N SER A 104 2.05 -9.61 1.36
CA SER A 104 0.62 -9.88 1.21
C SER A 104 -0.16 -8.61 0.84
N LEU A 105 0.24 -7.47 1.38
CA LEU A 105 -0.39 -6.21 1.04
C LEU A 105 -0.13 -5.82 -0.42
N VAL A 106 1.11 -5.99 -0.87
CA VAL A 106 1.49 -5.63 -2.23
C VAL A 106 0.82 -6.55 -3.25
N GLU A 107 0.83 -7.87 -2.98
CA GLU A 107 0.32 -8.83 -3.96
C GLU A 107 -1.20 -8.92 -4.00
N GLY A 108 -1.87 -8.52 -2.95
CA GLY A 108 -3.33 -8.53 -2.90
C GLY A 108 -3.92 -7.17 -3.18
N PRO A 109 -4.18 -6.39 -2.13
CA PRO A 109 -4.89 -5.12 -2.29
C PRO A 109 -4.24 -4.14 -3.26
N MET A 110 -2.90 -4.06 -3.25
CA MET A 110 -2.24 -3.07 -4.10
C MET A 110 -2.30 -3.45 -5.58
N VAL A 111 -2.20 -4.74 -5.88
CA VAL A 111 -2.36 -5.20 -7.27
C VAL A 111 -3.79 -4.94 -7.73
N ALA A 112 -4.77 -5.19 -6.86
CA ALA A 112 -6.17 -4.94 -7.19
C ALA A 112 -6.41 -3.45 -7.43
N LEU A 113 -5.83 -2.61 -6.58
CA LEU A 113 -5.96 -1.17 -6.73
C LEU A 113 -5.30 -0.71 -8.03
N GLY A 114 -4.15 -1.27 -8.37
CA GLY A 114 -3.46 -0.94 -9.61
C GLY A 114 -4.30 -1.30 -10.83
N ARG A 115 -4.98 -2.43 -10.81
CA ARG A 115 -5.86 -2.81 -11.90
C ARG A 115 -7.02 -1.85 -12.04
N TRP A 116 -7.62 -1.50 -10.92
CA TRP A 116 -8.71 -0.55 -10.92
C TRP A 116 -8.26 0.79 -11.50
N ALA A 117 -7.05 1.21 -11.12
CA ALA A 117 -6.50 2.47 -11.61
C ALA A 117 -6.26 2.45 -13.11
N VAL A 118 -5.83 1.32 -13.65
CA VAL A 118 -5.66 1.18 -15.09
C VAL A 118 -7.00 1.27 -15.81
N ASP A 119 -8.01 0.62 -15.25
CA ASP A 119 -9.32 0.58 -15.89
C ASP A 119 -10.12 1.87 -15.75
N HIS A 120 -9.93 2.58 -14.65
CA HIS A 120 -10.78 3.71 -14.30
C HIS A 120 -10.02 5.00 -13.98
N GLY A 121 -8.69 4.98 -14.12
CA GLY A 121 -7.87 6.14 -13.73
C GLY A 121 -8.22 7.41 -14.47
N ASP A 122 -8.45 7.32 -15.77
CA ASP A 122 -8.79 8.49 -16.57
C ASP A 122 -10.15 9.05 -16.15
N GLU A 123 -11.08 8.16 -15.89
CA GLU A 123 -12.41 8.52 -15.43
C GLU A 123 -12.33 9.21 -14.06
N LEU A 124 -11.49 8.68 -13.18
CA LEU A 124 -11.31 9.25 -11.85
C LEU A 124 -10.70 10.66 -11.96
N LEU A 125 -9.67 10.82 -12.76
CA LEU A 125 -9.04 12.13 -12.93
C LEU A 125 -10.02 13.14 -13.51
N ALA A 126 -10.82 12.74 -14.48
CA ALA A 126 -11.82 13.62 -15.07
C ALA A 126 -12.87 14.02 -14.04
N ALA A 127 -13.31 13.07 -13.20
CA ALA A 127 -14.29 13.36 -12.17
C ALA A 127 -13.74 14.35 -11.14
N GLN A 128 -12.46 14.19 -10.77
CA GLN A 128 -11.82 15.10 -9.84
C GLN A 128 -11.68 16.50 -10.43
N GLU A 129 -11.35 16.59 -11.69
CA GLU A 129 -11.22 17.86 -12.37
C GLU A 129 -12.56 18.56 -12.43
N ASN A 130 -13.62 17.85 -12.75
CA ASN A 130 -14.96 18.42 -12.80
C ASN A 130 -15.41 18.92 -11.44
N ALA A 131 -15.11 18.16 -10.39
CA ALA A 131 -15.46 18.56 -9.03
C ALA A 131 -14.72 19.83 -8.64
N ALA A 132 -13.45 19.94 -8.99
CA ALA A 132 -12.65 21.12 -8.67
C ALA A 132 -13.21 22.36 -9.38
N ARG A 133 -13.62 22.21 -10.62
CA ARG A 133 -14.20 23.33 -11.35
C ARG A 133 -15.49 23.81 -10.73
N ARG A 134 -16.32 22.89 -10.25
CA ARG A 134 -17.56 23.26 -9.60
C ARG A 134 -17.34 24.00 -8.30
N THR A 135 -16.30 23.61 -7.55
CA THR A 135 -16.03 24.26 -6.29
C THR A 135 -15.42 25.64 -6.46
N THR A 136 -14.71 25.87 -7.55
CA THR A 136 -14.09 27.18 -7.78
C THR A 136 -14.92 28.07 -8.65
N GLY A 137 -16.08 27.63 -9.07
CA GLY A 137 -16.94 28.42 -9.94
C GLY A 137 -17.49 29.64 -9.22
N PRO A 138 -17.97 30.61 -9.95
CA PRO A 138 -18.50 31.84 -9.38
C PRO A 138 -19.75 31.64 -8.55
#